data_5493ffeea140b072658ca4b65425b12b
#
_entry.id   5493ffeea140b072658ca4b65425b12b
#
_cell.length_a   1.000
_cell.length_b   1.000
_cell.length_c   1.000
_cell.angle_alpha   90.00
_cell.angle_beta   90.00
_cell.angle_gamma   90.00
#
_symmetry.space_group_name_H-M   'P 1'
#
loop_
_entity.id
_entity.type
_entity.pdbx_description
1 polymer ?
#
loop_
_entity_poly.entity_id
_entity_poly.type
_entity_poly.pdbx_seq_one_letter_code
_entity_poly.pdbx_strand_id
1 'polypeptide(L)'
;MKWEKESEDDEKVIPLSIRLDFERSRLRVEILKKESDEKTKYELFERLNTGGSRLTDQEVRNCIMVMLNPELFEKLNKLSQYASFKEVTLQTEKSISEQKPLDLTLRFLAYRYSPFDKSVDINEWLNNISRNIASDKNYNIDAESDLFKRTFDVLAKTTGQNSFKKYDGNNFSRGFLISAYEVITQGIAANIDKYEKQSADYVEEKIKAIWNNPEFTNYARAGVNAPSRLINTLPKAPVWFD
;
A
#
# COMPACT_ATOMS: atom_id res chain seq x y z
N MET A 1 19.95 24.39 -2.02
CA MET A 1 20.87 25.16 -2.90
C MET A 1 20.04 25.60 -4.10
N LYS A 2 20.04 26.89 -4.45
CA LYS A 2 19.28 27.39 -5.61
C LYS A 2 20.16 27.38 -6.88
N TRP A 3 19.51 27.28 -8.03
CA TRP A 3 20.20 27.31 -9.34
C TRP A 3 20.78 28.70 -9.63
N GLU A 4 19.98 29.72 -9.40
CA GLU A 4 20.35 31.13 -9.60
C GLU A 4 20.01 31.97 -8.38
N LYS A 5 20.67 33.12 -8.29
CA LYS A 5 20.40 34.11 -7.25
C LYS A 5 19.13 34.85 -7.60
N GLU A 6 18.08 34.72 -6.78
CA GLU A 6 16.78 35.38 -6.96
C GLU A 6 16.68 36.65 -6.10
N SER A 7 17.49 36.74 -5.03
CA SER A 7 17.58 37.91 -4.16
C SER A 7 19.01 38.13 -3.64
N GLU A 8 19.33 39.31 -3.12
CA GLU A 8 20.65 39.60 -2.56
C GLU A 8 20.98 38.75 -1.33
N ASP A 9 19.96 38.27 -0.61
CA ASP A 9 20.09 37.46 0.60
C ASP A 9 20.28 35.97 0.33
N ASP A 10 20.30 35.54 -0.94
CA ASP A 10 20.49 34.11 -1.31
C ASP A 10 21.94 33.67 -1.12
N GLU A 11 22.26 33.18 0.08
CA GLU A 11 23.61 32.69 0.43
C GLU A 11 24.00 31.33 -0.16
N LYS A 12 23.02 30.52 -0.62
CA LYS A 12 23.24 29.13 -1.07
C LYS A 12 22.90 28.95 -2.56
N VAL A 13 23.69 29.53 -3.43
CA VAL A 13 23.59 29.38 -4.88
C VAL A 13 24.66 28.38 -5.36
N ILE A 14 24.30 27.59 -6.38
CA ILE A 14 25.26 26.67 -7.01
C ILE A 14 26.36 27.49 -7.70
N PRO A 15 27.66 27.22 -7.45
CA PRO A 15 28.75 27.88 -8.12
C PRO A 15 28.63 27.85 -9.66
N LEU A 16 29.00 28.96 -10.30
CA LEU A 16 28.88 29.07 -11.77
C LEU A 16 29.61 27.93 -12.51
N SER A 17 30.78 27.51 -12.03
CA SER A 17 31.53 26.40 -12.60
C SER A 17 30.71 25.11 -12.64
N ILE A 18 30.05 24.77 -11.53
CA ILE A 18 29.23 23.56 -11.42
C ILE A 18 28.00 23.67 -12.33
N ARG A 19 27.39 24.85 -12.45
CA ARG A 19 26.27 25.08 -13.37
C ARG A 19 26.68 24.87 -14.81
N LEU A 20 27.81 25.44 -15.22
CA LEU A 20 28.33 25.29 -16.57
C LEU A 20 28.72 23.82 -16.90
N ASP A 21 29.28 23.11 -15.92
CA ASP A 21 29.60 21.68 -16.10
C ASP A 21 28.32 20.87 -16.25
N PHE A 22 27.29 21.15 -15.48
CA PHE A 22 25.97 20.53 -15.60
C PHE A 22 25.32 20.81 -16.96
N GLU A 23 25.28 22.08 -17.40
CA GLU A 23 24.70 22.50 -18.68
C GLU A 23 25.42 21.89 -19.90
N ARG A 24 26.71 21.63 -19.76
CA ARG A 24 27.55 21.00 -20.82
C ARG A 24 27.58 19.49 -20.73
N SER A 25 27.04 18.91 -19.65
CA SER A 25 27.01 17.46 -19.47
C SER A 25 26.12 16.81 -20.55
N ARG A 26 26.58 15.67 -21.07
CA ARG A 26 25.81 14.89 -22.05
C ARG A 26 25.04 13.83 -21.35
N LEU A 27 23.71 13.81 -21.56
CA LEU A 27 22.86 12.73 -21.12
C LEU A 27 22.76 11.68 -22.25
N ARG A 28 23.08 10.44 -21.91
CA ARG A 28 22.80 9.32 -22.80
C ARG A 28 21.33 8.98 -22.66
N VAL A 29 20.58 9.09 -23.77
CA VAL A 29 19.15 8.77 -23.83
C VAL A 29 18.97 7.50 -24.63
N GLU A 30 18.32 6.49 -24.04
CA GLU A 30 17.87 5.30 -24.73
C GLU A 30 16.36 5.38 -24.90
N ILE A 31 15.89 5.30 -26.14
CA ILE A 31 14.47 5.44 -26.46
C ILE A 31 13.88 4.06 -26.66
N LEU A 32 12.93 3.70 -25.77
CA LEU A 32 12.11 2.51 -25.96
C LEU A 32 11.04 2.79 -27.00
N LYS A 33 10.97 1.94 -28.01
CA LYS A 33 9.92 2.07 -29.03
C LYS A 33 8.56 1.68 -28.44
N LYS A 34 7.51 2.27 -28.99
CA LYS A 34 6.12 1.98 -28.59
C LYS A 34 5.77 0.49 -28.80
N GLU A 35 6.37 -0.15 -29.80
CA GLU A 35 6.17 -1.54 -30.19
C GLU A 35 6.87 -2.55 -29.26
N SER A 36 7.77 -2.09 -28.37
CA SER A 36 8.35 -2.99 -27.36
C SER A 36 7.25 -3.52 -26.44
N ASP A 37 7.28 -4.83 -26.18
CA ASP A 37 6.31 -5.43 -25.26
C ASP A 37 6.48 -4.90 -23.83
N GLU A 38 5.38 -4.89 -23.06
CA GLU A 38 5.34 -4.31 -21.73
C GLU A 38 6.29 -5.00 -20.74
N LYS A 39 6.54 -6.30 -20.93
CA LYS A 39 7.48 -7.07 -20.12
C LYS A 39 8.91 -6.58 -20.32
N THR A 40 9.32 -6.38 -21.59
CA THR A 40 10.65 -5.86 -21.93
C THR A 40 10.85 -4.44 -21.38
N LYS A 41 9.84 -3.58 -21.45
CA LYS A 41 9.88 -2.23 -20.87
C LYS A 41 10.10 -2.29 -19.36
N TYR A 42 9.39 -3.19 -18.69
CA TYR A 42 9.50 -3.37 -17.25
C TYR A 42 10.87 -3.91 -16.84
N GLU A 43 11.36 -4.99 -17.48
CA GLU A 43 12.67 -5.58 -17.18
C GLU A 43 13.80 -4.56 -17.38
N LEU A 44 13.70 -3.72 -18.41
CA LEU A 44 14.66 -2.64 -18.62
C LEU A 44 14.56 -1.57 -17.52
N PHE A 45 13.35 -1.20 -17.12
CA PHE A 45 13.13 -0.25 -16.02
C PHE A 45 13.75 -0.77 -14.71
N GLU A 46 13.52 -2.05 -14.35
CA GLU A 46 14.14 -2.65 -13.16
C GLU A 46 15.68 -2.60 -13.25
N ARG A 47 16.27 -2.96 -14.40
CA ARG A 47 17.73 -2.93 -14.59
C ARG A 47 18.31 -1.52 -14.48
N LEU A 48 17.65 -0.52 -15.08
CA LEU A 48 18.08 0.87 -15.01
C LEU A 48 18.03 1.41 -13.57
N ASN A 49 17.06 0.95 -12.78
CA ASN A 49 16.92 1.34 -11.38
C ASN A 49 18.04 0.80 -10.46
N THR A 50 18.86 -0.14 -10.93
CA THR A 50 20.00 -0.67 -10.15
C THR A 50 21.24 0.21 -10.18
N GLY A 51 21.30 1.19 -11.09
CA GLY A 51 22.50 1.99 -11.38
C GLY A 51 22.65 3.32 -10.62
N GLY A 52 21.66 3.69 -9.77
CA GLY A 52 21.64 4.99 -9.08
C GLY A 52 21.01 4.90 -7.68
N SER A 53 20.32 5.96 -7.28
CA SER A 53 19.45 5.92 -6.10
C SER A 53 18.29 4.96 -6.38
N ARG A 54 18.26 3.83 -5.68
CA ARG A 54 17.24 2.79 -5.92
C ARG A 54 15.87 3.29 -5.50
N LEU A 55 14.89 3.07 -6.36
CA LEU A 55 13.49 3.21 -6.00
C LEU A 55 13.09 2.17 -4.95
N THR A 56 12.17 2.53 -4.10
CA THR A 56 11.50 1.57 -3.21
C THR A 56 10.62 0.62 -4.02
N ASP A 57 10.31 -0.54 -3.46
CA ASP A 57 9.42 -1.51 -4.12
C ASP A 57 8.07 -0.89 -4.48
N GLN A 58 7.57 0.05 -3.65
CA GLN A 58 6.31 0.73 -3.94
C GLN A 58 6.43 1.72 -5.11
N GLU A 59 7.54 2.44 -5.23
CA GLU A 59 7.78 3.34 -6.36
C GLU A 59 7.90 2.55 -7.67
N VAL A 60 8.55 1.39 -7.64
CA VAL A 60 8.59 0.46 -8.79
C VAL A 60 7.18 0.02 -9.17
N ARG A 61 6.35 -0.40 -8.23
CA ARG A 61 4.94 -0.76 -8.48
C ARG A 61 4.14 0.38 -9.08
N ASN A 62 4.32 1.58 -8.58
CA ASN A 62 3.64 2.77 -9.10
C ASN A 62 3.99 3.03 -10.57
N CYS A 63 5.27 2.94 -10.91
CA CYS A 63 5.71 3.10 -12.30
C CYS A 63 5.07 2.05 -13.22
N ILE A 64 5.04 0.77 -12.78
CA ILE A 64 4.40 -0.30 -13.54
C ILE A 64 2.92 0.02 -13.77
N MET A 65 2.20 0.39 -12.71
CA MET A 65 0.77 0.65 -12.79
C MET A 65 0.46 1.86 -13.68
N VAL A 66 1.24 2.93 -13.60
CA VAL A 66 1.10 4.10 -14.48
C VAL A 66 1.36 3.72 -15.93
N MET A 67 2.34 2.84 -16.20
CA MET A 67 2.65 2.39 -17.56
C MET A 67 1.54 1.52 -18.15
N LEU A 68 0.98 0.60 -17.36
CA LEU A 68 0.00 -0.38 -17.83
C LEU A 68 -1.43 0.17 -17.82
N ASN A 69 -1.81 0.91 -16.79
CA ASN A 69 -3.17 1.41 -16.60
C ASN A 69 -3.19 2.70 -15.75
N PRO A 70 -2.97 3.87 -16.37
CA PRO A 70 -2.96 5.16 -15.66
C PRO A 70 -4.27 5.46 -14.91
N GLU A 71 -5.41 5.05 -15.46
CA GLU A 71 -6.73 5.27 -14.83
C GLU A 71 -6.88 4.48 -13.53
N LEU A 72 -6.44 3.22 -13.54
CA LEU A 72 -6.40 2.39 -12.34
C LEU A 72 -5.50 3.02 -11.28
N PHE A 73 -4.30 3.44 -11.67
CA PHE A 73 -3.36 4.09 -10.76
C PHE A 73 -3.97 5.35 -10.13
N GLU A 74 -4.65 6.19 -10.91
CA GLU A 74 -5.33 7.37 -10.40
C GLU A 74 -6.43 7.01 -9.38
N LYS A 75 -7.23 5.96 -9.64
CA LYS A 75 -8.24 5.46 -8.70
C LYS A 75 -7.61 4.97 -7.39
N LEU A 76 -6.51 4.21 -7.45
CA LEU A 76 -5.78 3.80 -6.24
C LEU A 76 -5.25 5.00 -5.45
N ASN A 77 -4.70 5.99 -6.15
CA ASN A 77 -4.21 7.20 -5.51
C ASN A 77 -5.35 7.96 -4.80
N LYS A 78 -6.51 8.08 -5.42
CA LYS A 78 -7.72 8.66 -4.78
C LYS A 78 -8.15 7.87 -3.55
N LEU A 79 -8.13 6.54 -3.61
CA LEU A 79 -8.44 5.69 -2.45
C LEU A 79 -7.44 5.87 -1.31
N SER A 80 -6.14 5.99 -1.61
CA SER A 80 -5.10 6.24 -0.61
C SER A 80 -5.25 7.57 0.12
N GLN A 81 -6.01 8.52 -0.46
CA GLN A 81 -6.34 9.82 0.12
C GLN A 81 -7.73 9.86 0.75
N TYR A 82 -8.47 8.76 0.76
CA TYR A 82 -9.81 8.70 1.32
C TYR A 82 -9.82 9.04 2.81
N ALA A 83 -10.73 9.91 3.24
CA ALA A 83 -10.71 10.48 4.58
C ALA A 83 -10.74 9.42 5.70
N SER A 84 -11.70 8.47 5.64
CA SER A 84 -11.83 7.41 6.63
C SER A 84 -10.61 6.48 6.65
N PHE A 85 -10.02 6.18 5.49
CA PHE A 85 -8.78 5.41 5.39
C PHE A 85 -7.60 6.12 6.08
N LYS A 86 -7.43 7.41 5.81
CA LYS A 86 -6.36 8.22 6.43
C LYS A 86 -6.52 8.31 7.94
N GLU A 87 -7.76 8.46 8.41
CA GLU A 87 -8.08 8.52 9.83
C GLU A 87 -7.65 7.25 10.56
N VAL A 88 -8.04 6.08 10.06
CA VAL A 88 -7.79 4.81 10.77
C VAL A 88 -6.36 4.29 10.62
N THR A 89 -5.63 4.71 9.58
CA THR A 89 -4.26 4.25 9.33
C THR A 89 -3.19 5.15 9.95
N LEU A 90 -3.52 6.38 10.35
CA LEU A 90 -2.64 7.32 11.07
C LEU A 90 -1.22 7.40 10.48
N GLN A 91 -1.11 7.62 9.19
CA GLN A 91 0.19 7.66 8.54
C GLN A 91 1.01 8.88 9.00
N THR A 92 2.28 8.65 9.36
CA THR A 92 3.25 9.72 9.64
C THR A 92 3.70 10.40 8.36
N GLU A 93 4.23 11.63 8.46
CA GLU A 93 4.82 12.34 7.29
C GLU A 93 5.86 11.47 6.57
N LYS A 94 6.71 10.77 7.31
CA LYS A 94 7.66 9.82 6.75
C LYS A 94 6.97 8.70 5.98
N SER A 95 5.93 8.08 6.54
CA SER A 95 5.17 7.03 5.87
C SER A 95 4.48 7.52 4.60
N ILE A 96 4.01 8.77 4.61
CA ILE A 96 3.40 9.41 3.44
C ILE A 96 4.45 9.66 2.35
N SER A 97 5.63 10.17 2.71
CA SER A 97 6.73 10.38 1.77
C SER A 97 7.26 9.07 1.17
N GLU A 98 7.20 7.97 1.93
CA GLU A 98 7.52 6.61 1.47
C GLU A 98 6.33 5.93 0.75
N GLN A 99 5.24 6.64 0.48
CA GLN A 99 4.04 6.18 -0.20
C GLN A 99 3.33 4.98 0.47
N LYS A 100 3.48 4.85 1.79
CA LYS A 100 2.84 3.79 2.56
C LYS A 100 1.32 3.73 2.44
N PRO A 101 0.57 4.85 2.34
CA PRO A 101 -0.88 4.81 2.10
C PRO A 101 -1.22 4.08 0.81
N LEU A 102 -0.45 4.28 -0.25
CA LEU A 102 -0.67 3.63 -1.54
C LEU A 102 -0.32 2.12 -1.49
N ASP A 103 0.76 1.74 -0.78
CA ASP A 103 1.10 0.32 -0.51
C ASP A 103 -0.04 -0.38 0.24
N LEU A 104 -0.60 0.25 1.28
CA LEU A 104 -1.72 -0.34 2.02
C LEU A 104 -2.98 -0.47 1.16
N THR A 105 -3.31 0.55 0.37
CA THR A 105 -4.44 0.49 -0.57
C THR A 105 -4.27 -0.66 -1.56
N LEU A 106 -3.09 -0.79 -2.15
CA LEU A 106 -2.79 -1.89 -3.06
C LEU A 106 -2.91 -3.26 -2.37
N ARG A 107 -2.40 -3.41 -1.14
CA ARG A 107 -2.52 -4.66 -0.37
C ARG A 107 -3.97 -5.06 -0.15
N PHE A 108 -4.85 -4.12 0.19
CA PHE A 108 -6.28 -4.41 0.34
C PHE A 108 -6.86 -5.04 -0.92
N LEU A 109 -6.59 -4.45 -2.08
CA LEU A 109 -7.07 -4.95 -3.37
C LEU A 109 -6.40 -6.28 -3.77
N ALA A 110 -5.10 -6.39 -3.56
CA ALA A 110 -4.32 -7.57 -3.91
C ALA A 110 -4.78 -8.83 -3.17
N TYR A 111 -5.05 -8.72 -1.86
CA TYR A 111 -5.52 -9.85 -1.05
C TYR A 111 -6.92 -10.33 -1.44
N ARG A 112 -7.70 -9.48 -2.07
CA ARG A 112 -9.02 -9.81 -2.61
C ARG A 112 -8.95 -10.37 -4.02
N TYR A 113 -7.97 -9.90 -4.80
CA TYR A 113 -7.81 -10.32 -6.19
C TYR A 113 -7.32 -11.77 -6.30
N SER A 114 -6.37 -12.17 -5.46
CA SER A 114 -5.79 -13.51 -5.53
C SER A 114 -5.24 -13.98 -4.18
N PRO A 115 -5.32 -15.27 -3.88
CA PRO A 115 -4.63 -15.86 -2.73
C PRO A 115 -3.12 -15.58 -2.80
N PHE A 116 -2.49 -15.42 -1.62
CA PHE A 116 -1.05 -15.21 -1.53
C PHE A 116 -0.29 -16.46 -2.00
N ASP A 117 0.65 -16.27 -2.92
CA ASP A 117 1.55 -17.33 -3.39
C ASP A 117 2.78 -17.43 -2.48
N LYS A 118 2.91 -18.55 -1.78
CA LYS A 118 4.03 -18.81 -0.85
C LYS A 118 5.37 -19.08 -1.53
N SER A 119 5.39 -19.30 -2.84
CA SER A 119 6.61 -19.59 -3.60
C SER A 119 7.50 -18.37 -3.80
N VAL A 120 6.95 -17.17 -3.59
CA VAL A 120 7.63 -15.88 -3.78
C VAL A 120 7.57 -15.03 -2.49
N ASP A 121 8.44 -14.04 -2.37
CA ASP A 121 8.33 -13.07 -1.29
C ASP A 121 7.14 -12.11 -1.51
N ILE A 122 6.77 -11.36 -0.46
CA ILE A 122 5.61 -10.48 -0.49
C ILE A 122 5.75 -9.34 -1.51
N ASN A 123 6.95 -8.82 -1.74
CA ASN A 123 7.14 -7.72 -2.68
C ASN A 123 7.05 -8.21 -4.12
N GLU A 124 7.66 -9.36 -4.40
CA GLU A 124 7.54 -10.01 -5.71
C GLU A 124 6.07 -10.38 -6.00
N TRP A 125 5.37 -10.95 -5.02
CA TRP A 125 3.94 -11.24 -5.16
C TRP A 125 3.12 -9.98 -5.46
N LEU A 126 3.33 -8.91 -4.70
CA LEU A 126 2.63 -7.63 -4.92
C LEU A 126 2.96 -7.03 -6.29
N ASN A 127 4.21 -7.16 -6.77
CA ASN A 127 4.58 -6.72 -8.11
C ASN A 127 3.82 -7.50 -9.19
N ASN A 128 3.73 -8.82 -9.03
CA ASN A 128 2.99 -9.68 -9.94
C ASN A 128 1.49 -9.36 -9.94
N ILE A 129 0.88 -9.22 -8.76
CA ILE A 129 -0.53 -8.86 -8.62
C ILE A 129 -0.83 -7.48 -9.19
N SER A 130 0.05 -6.49 -8.97
CA SER A 130 -0.12 -5.15 -9.54
C SER A 130 -0.21 -5.17 -11.07
N ARG A 131 0.66 -5.97 -11.72
CA ARG A 131 0.61 -6.18 -13.17
C ARG A 131 -0.68 -6.87 -13.60
N ASN A 132 -1.06 -7.94 -12.89
CA ASN A 132 -2.25 -8.70 -13.21
C ASN A 132 -3.50 -7.83 -13.12
N ILE A 133 -3.69 -7.12 -12.02
CA ILE A 133 -4.82 -6.19 -11.84
C ILE A 133 -4.82 -5.09 -12.92
N ALA A 134 -3.65 -4.51 -13.22
CA ALA A 134 -3.54 -3.44 -14.22
C ALA A 134 -3.83 -3.91 -15.65
N SER A 135 -3.60 -5.19 -15.94
CA SER A 135 -3.82 -5.81 -17.26
C SER A 135 -5.16 -6.53 -17.39
N ASP A 136 -5.84 -6.78 -16.28
CA ASP A 136 -7.12 -7.51 -16.27
C ASP A 136 -8.28 -6.61 -16.68
N LYS A 137 -8.77 -6.81 -17.89
CA LYS A 137 -9.91 -6.04 -18.44
C LYS A 137 -11.24 -6.31 -17.72
N ASN A 138 -11.32 -7.40 -16.96
CA ASN A 138 -12.52 -7.78 -16.21
C ASN A 138 -12.47 -7.31 -14.75
N TYR A 139 -11.34 -6.74 -14.31
CA TYR A 139 -11.22 -6.25 -12.94
C TYR A 139 -12.11 -5.03 -12.69
N ASN A 140 -13.10 -5.22 -11.84
CA ASN A 140 -14.06 -4.17 -11.51
C ASN A 140 -13.54 -3.28 -10.37
N ILE A 141 -12.67 -2.35 -10.72
CA ILE A 141 -12.07 -1.40 -9.76
C ILE A 141 -13.13 -0.52 -9.08
N ASP A 142 -14.27 -0.25 -9.70
CA ASP A 142 -15.31 0.59 -9.10
C ASP A 142 -16.02 -0.15 -7.96
N ALA A 143 -16.35 -1.42 -8.15
CA ALA A 143 -16.89 -2.27 -7.08
C ALA A 143 -15.90 -2.45 -5.92
N GLU A 144 -14.62 -2.66 -6.21
CA GLU A 144 -13.57 -2.77 -5.19
C GLU A 144 -13.33 -1.43 -4.47
N SER A 145 -13.43 -0.31 -5.19
CA SER A 145 -13.34 1.03 -4.59
C SER A 145 -14.50 1.33 -3.64
N ASP A 146 -15.71 0.92 -4.00
CA ASP A 146 -16.88 1.03 -3.13
C ASP A 146 -16.70 0.19 -1.86
N LEU A 147 -16.31 -1.06 -2.01
CA LEU A 147 -16.06 -1.95 -0.88
C LEU A 147 -14.94 -1.44 0.03
N PHE A 148 -13.85 -0.91 -0.54
CA PHE A 148 -12.80 -0.25 0.21
C PHE A 148 -13.36 0.88 1.07
N LYS A 149 -14.11 1.80 0.47
CA LYS A 149 -14.69 2.95 1.20
C LYS A 149 -15.62 2.49 2.31
N ARG A 150 -16.56 1.59 2.02
CA ARG A 150 -17.49 1.01 3.00
C ARG A 150 -16.74 0.37 4.19
N THR A 151 -15.69 -0.40 3.90
CA THR A 151 -14.87 -1.04 4.94
C THR A 151 -14.22 0.00 5.85
N PHE A 152 -13.60 1.03 5.28
CA PHE A 152 -12.93 2.06 6.07
C PHE A 152 -13.91 3.02 6.75
N ASP A 153 -15.11 3.23 6.21
CA ASP A 153 -16.16 3.99 6.86
C ASP A 153 -16.69 3.28 8.12
N VAL A 154 -16.87 1.96 8.06
CA VAL A 154 -17.20 1.16 9.24
C VAL A 154 -16.12 1.31 10.31
N LEU A 155 -14.86 1.13 9.95
CA LEU A 155 -13.74 1.24 10.88
C LEU A 155 -13.59 2.65 11.48
N ALA A 156 -13.74 3.70 10.69
CA ALA A 156 -13.66 5.08 11.16
C ALA A 156 -14.77 5.43 12.15
N LYS A 157 -16.00 4.99 11.85
CA LYS A 157 -17.17 5.22 12.72
C LYS A 157 -17.18 4.42 14.03
N THR A 158 -16.37 3.35 14.11
CA THR A 158 -16.39 2.43 15.24
C THR A 158 -15.12 2.50 16.09
N THR A 159 -14.03 1.92 15.61
CA THR A 159 -12.76 1.85 16.35
C THR A 159 -11.79 2.99 16.01
N GLY A 160 -12.02 3.70 14.91
CA GLY A 160 -11.21 4.82 14.47
C GLY A 160 -9.70 4.46 14.43
N GLN A 161 -8.92 5.30 15.06
CA GLN A 161 -7.44 5.17 15.13
C GLN A 161 -6.95 3.90 15.87
N ASN A 162 -7.82 3.16 16.54
CA ASN A 162 -7.46 1.93 17.24
C ASN A 162 -7.63 0.67 16.36
N SER A 163 -8.21 0.79 15.19
CA SER A 163 -8.56 -0.32 14.30
C SER A 163 -7.44 -1.33 14.08
N PHE A 164 -6.20 -0.85 13.95
CA PHE A 164 -5.06 -1.71 13.62
C PHE A 164 -3.99 -1.75 14.71
N LYS A 165 -4.35 -1.45 15.94
CA LYS A 165 -3.48 -1.53 17.11
C LYS A 165 -3.69 -2.82 17.88
N LYS A 166 -2.63 -3.32 18.53
CA LYS A 166 -2.76 -4.46 19.42
C LYS A 166 -3.58 -4.09 20.65
N TYR A 167 -4.55 -4.95 20.99
CA TYR A 167 -5.27 -4.90 22.27
C TYR A 167 -4.65 -5.88 23.24
N ASP A 168 -4.37 -5.46 24.48
CA ASP A 168 -3.70 -6.26 25.52
C ASP A 168 -4.65 -6.82 26.58
N GLY A 169 -5.95 -6.64 26.39
CA GLY A 169 -7.00 -6.98 27.35
C GLY A 169 -7.56 -5.77 28.10
N ASN A 170 -6.80 -4.67 28.17
CA ASN A 170 -7.21 -3.44 28.84
C ASN A 170 -7.14 -2.23 27.89
N ASN A 171 -6.08 -2.12 27.10
CA ASN A 171 -5.81 -0.94 26.28
C ASN A 171 -5.32 -1.32 24.90
N PHE A 172 -5.55 -0.41 23.94
CA PHE A 172 -4.90 -0.47 22.64
C PHE A 172 -3.46 0.12 22.72
N SER A 173 -2.50 -0.59 22.11
CA SER A 173 -1.11 -0.13 21.99
C SER A 173 -1.00 1.14 21.14
N ARG A 174 0.20 1.74 21.06
CA ARG A 174 0.39 2.96 20.25
C ARG A 174 0.68 2.69 18.77
N GLY A 175 1.12 1.49 18.41
CA GLY A 175 1.66 1.20 17.07
C GLY A 175 0.61 0.62 16.12
N PHE A 176 0.68 1.05 14.85
CA PHE A 176 0.00 0.39 13.74
C PHE A 176 0.65 -0.98 13.45
N LEU A 177 -0.16 -2.01 13.27
CA LEU A 177 0.29 -3.36 12.96
C LEU A 177 -0.25 -3.81 11.60
N ILE A 178 0.66 -4.12 10.69
CA ILE A 178 0.30 -4.62 9.35
C ILE A 178 -0.49 -5.94 9.42
N SER A 179 -0.19 -6.81 10.39
CA SER A 179 -0.92 -8.06 10.59
C SER A 179 -2.39 -7.85 10.98
N ALA A 180 -2.66 -6.83 11.79
CA ALA A 180 -4.03 -6.43 12.13
C ALA A 180 -4.74 -5.84 10.90
N TYR A 181 -4.06 -4.95 10.16
CA TYR A 181 -4.59 -4.38 8.92
C TYR A 181 -5.02 -5.47 7.95
N GLU A 182 -4.14 -6.44 7.67
CA GLU A 182 -4.37 -7.54 6.74
C GLU A 182 -5.64 -8.33 7.09
N VAL A 183 -5.78 -8.73 8.34
CA VAL A 183 -6.88 -9.61 8.79
C VAL A 183 -8.19 -8.83 8.98
N ILE A 184 -8.13 -7.70 9.66
CA ILE A 184 -9.34 -6.93 10.01
C ILE A 184 -10.00 -6.37 8.75
N THR A 185 -9.21 -5.81 7.83
CA THR A 185 -9.79 -5.26 6.60
C THR A 185 -10.42 -6.34 5.72
N GLN A 186 -9.77 -7.49 5.58
CA GLN A 186 -10.30 -8.59 4.76
C GLN A 186 -11.52 -9.26 5.42
N GLY A 187 -11.50 -9.41 6.74
CA GLY A 187 -12.61 -9.97 7.48
C GLY A 187 -13.88 -9.10 7.43
N ILE A 188 -13.72 -7.80 7.67
CA ILE A 188 -14.83 -6.84 7.58
C ILE A 188 -15.33 -6.70 6.14
N ALA A 189 -14.41 -6.58 5.16
CA ALA A 189 -14.80 -6.48 3.75
C ALA A 189 -15.59 -7.69 3.26
N ALA A 190 -15.25 -8.89 3.69
CA ALA A 190 -15.98 -10.11 3.35
C ALA A 190 -17.41 -10.14 3.92
N ASN A 191 -17.66 -9.44 5.03
CA ASN A 191 -18.90 -9.42 5.76
C ASN A 191 -19.54 -8.02 5.82
N ILE A 192 -19.22 -7.15 4.86
CA ILE A 192 -19.49 -5.71 4.93
C ILE A 192 -20.96 -5.38 5.17
N ASP A 193 -21.89 -6.04 4.48
CA ASP A 193 -23.33 -5.80 4.59
C ASP A 193 -23.87 -6.07 6.00
N LYS A 194 -23.21 -6.94 6.76
CA LYS A 194 -23.48 -7.21 8.17
C LYS A 194 -22.90 -6.08 9.03
N TYR A 195 -21.63 -5.72 8.79
CA TYR A 195 -20.91 -4.76 9.64
C TYR A 195 -21.46 -3.34 9.56
N GLU A 196 -21.97 -2.91 8.42
CA GLU A 196 -22.63 -1.60 8.27
C GLU A 196 -23.90 -1.43 9.12
N LYS A 197 -24.50 -2.55 9.54
CA LYS A 197 -25.73 -2.59 10.36
C LYS A 197 -25.45 -2.75 11.84
N GLN A 198 -24.19 -2.99 12.23
CA GLN A 198 -23.81 -3.24 13.62
C GLN A 198 -23.52 -1.94 14.36
N SER A 199 -23.64 -2.02 15.69
CA SER A 199 -23.20 -0.94 16.58
C SER A 199 -21.68 -0.82 16.62
N ALA A 200 -21.19 0.35 17.03
CA ALA A 200 -19.75 0.56 17.23
C ALA A 200 -19.16 -0.43 18.23
N ASP A 201 -19.88 -0.68 19.34
CA ASP A 201 -19.44 -1.63 20.37
C ASP A 201 -19.28 -3.06 19.84
N TYR A 202 -20.22 -3.50 18.98
CA TYR A 202 -20.11 -4.84 18.37
C TYR A 202 -18.84 -4.96 17.52
N VAL A 203 -18.57 -3.97 16.68
CA VAL A 203 -17.37 -3.99 15.81
C VAL A 203 -16.09 -3.91 16.64
N GLU A 204 -16.07 -3.06 17.66
CA GLU A 204 -14.93 -2.94 18.57
C GLU A 204 -14.67 -4.27 19.32
N GLU A 205 -15.70 -4.93 19.82
CA GLU A 205 -15.55 -6.23 20.49
C GLU A 205 -15.03 -7.32 19.54
N LYS A 206 -15.47 -7.34 18.29
CA LYS A 206 -14.92 -8.26 17.27
C LYS A 206 -13.43 -7.98 17.00
N ILE A 207 -13.03 -6.72 16.93
CA ILE A 207 -11.62 -6.33 16.74
C ILE A 207 -10.77 -6.67 17.98
N LYS A 208 -11.29 -6.50 19.18
CA LYS A 208 -10.62 -6.92 20.43
C LYS A 208 -10.49 -8.45 20.50
N ALA A 209 -11.53 -9.18 20.12
CA ALA A 209 -11.58 -10.64 20.22
C ALA A 209 -10.51 -11.33 19.37
N ILE A 210 -10.10 -10.74 18.22
CA ILE A 210 -9.04 -11.33 17.39
C ILE A 210 -7.70 -11.45 18.16
N TRP A 211 -7.45 -10.58 19.14
CA TRP A 211 -6.23 -10.61 19.95
C TRP A 211 -6.21 -11.73 20.98
N ASN A 212 -7.36 -12.36 21.24
CA ASN A 212 -7.50 -13.56 22.06
C ASN A 212 -7.48 -14.85 21.23
N ASN A 213 -7.43 -14.74 19.89
CA ASN A 213 -7.38 -15.89 18.99
C ASN A 213 -5.93 -16.37 18.79
N PRO A 214 -5.55 -17.57 19.27
CA PRO A 214 -4.19 -18.10 19.11
C PRO A 214 -3.78 -18.30 17.64
N GLU A 215 -4.74 -18.61 16.76
CA GLU A 215 -4.48 -18.78 15.33
C GLU A 215 -4.08 -17.47 14.65
N PHE A 216 -4.50 -16.33 15.19
CA PHE A 216 -4.04 -15.03 14.75
C PHE A 216 -2.76 -14.60 15.47
N THR A 217 -2.78 -14.61 16.81
CA THR A 217 -1.71 -14.01 17.62
C THR A 217 -0.37 -14.72 17.46
N ASN A 218 -0.35 -16.03 17.20
CA ASN A 218 0.86 -16.79 16.91
C ASN A 218 1.57 -16.30 15.63
N TYR A 219 0.84 -15.79 14.65
CA TYR A 219 1.37 -15.26 13.40
C TYR A 219 1.51 -13.73 13.39
N ALA A 220 0.82 -13.02 14.28
CA ALA A 220 0.90 -11.56 14.38
C ALA A 220 2.08 -11.06 15.24
N ARG A 221 2.79 -11.95 15.94
CA ARG A 221 3.92 -11.60 16.82
C ARG A 221 5.17 -11.21 16.03
N ALA A 222 6.07 -10.48 16.71
CA ALA A 222 7.39 -10.14 16.17
C ALA A 222 8.19 -11.40 15.76
N GLY A 223 8.96 -11.29 14.68
CA GLY A 223 9.80 -12.38 14.16
C GLY A 223 9.08 -13.33 13.19
N VAL A 224 7.77 -13.25 13.02
CA VAL A 224 7.06 -14.01 11.99
C VAL A 224 7.15 -13.29 10.66
N ASN A 225 7.65 -13.98 9.62
CA ASN A 225 7.76 -13.42 8.28
C ASN A 225 6.38 -13.26 7.62
N ALA A 226 6.29 -12.35 6.64
CA ALA A 226 5.03 -12.05 5.96
C ALA A 226 4.41 -13.28 5.24
N PRO A 227 5.16 -14.10 4.49
CA PRO A 227 4.60 -15.30 3.85
C PRO A 227 3.92 -16.24 4.82
N SER A 228 4.59 -16.59 5.92
CA SER A 228 4.03 -17.48 6.94
C SER A 228 2.76 -16.90 7.57
N ARG A 229 2.76 -15.59 7.86
CA ARG A 229 1.59 -14.90 8.41
C ARG A 229 0.42 -14.95 7.42
N LEU A 230 0.61 -14.48 6.20
CA LEU A 230 -0.45 -14.33 5.19
C LEU A 230 -1.16 -15.64 4.89
N ILE A 231 -0.41 -16.73 4.70
CA ILE A 231 -0.99 -18.05 4.41
C ILE A 231 -1.88 -18.55 5.55
N ASN A 232 -1.49 -18.29 6.79
CA ASN A 232 -2.18 -18.85 7.96
C ASN A 232 -3.31 -17.94 8.49
N THR A 233 -3.35 -16.67 8.10
CA THR A 233 -4.32 -15.72 8.65
C THR A 233 -5.33 -15.20 7.62
N LEU A 234 -4.91 -14.82 6.41
CA LEU A 234 -5.81 -14.22 5.41
C LEU A 234 -6.98 -15.13 5.03
N PRO A 235 -6.81 -16.42 4.75
CA PRO A 235 -7.93 -17.30 4.38
C PRO A 235 -8.96 -17.47 5.48
N LYS A 236 -8.56 -17.23 6.75
CA LYS A 236 -9.42 -17.38 7.93
C LYS A 236 -10.10 -16.06 8.31
N ALA A 237 -9.61 -14.94 7.84
CA ALA A 237 -10.14 -13.62 8.19
C ALA A 237 -11.66 -13.49 7.97
N PRO A 238 -12.26 -13.92 6.85
CA PRO A 238 -13.71 -13.87 6.66
C PRO A 238 -14.50 -14.63 7.73
N VAL A 239 -13.98 -15.77 8.17
CA VAL A 239 -14.64 -16.62 9.21
C VAL A 239 -14.49 -16.03 10.59
N TRP A 240 -13.34 -15.44 10.93
CA TRP A 240 -13.13 -14.80 12.24
C TRP A 240 -14.00 -13.57 12.45
N PHE A 241 -14.41 -12.95 11.36
CA PHE A 241 -15.28 -11.76 11.35
C PHE A 241 -16.73 -12.06 10.92
N ASP A 242 -17.09 -13.33 10.83
CA ASP A 242 -18.50 -13.70 10.61
C ASP A 242 -19.40 -13.49 11.84
#